data_a06e2e595157665b7366db0cbe0c7b4d
#
_entry.id   a06e2e595157665b7366db0cbe0c7b4d
#
_cell.length_a   1.000
_cell.length_b   1.000
_cell.length_c   1.000
_cell.angle_alpha   90.00
_cell.angle_beta   90.00
_cell.angle_gamma   90.00
#
_symmetry.space_group_name_H-M   'P 1'
#
loop_
_entity.id
_entity.type
_entity.pdbx_description
1 polymer ?
#
loop_
_entity_poly.entity_id
_entity_poly.type
_entity_poly.pdbx_seq_one_letter_code
_entity_poly.pdbx_strand_id
1 'polypeptide(L)'
;MKRFIGIILMVVTIFTLVGCREAERVSYNVSKEADNFNVIRRLAVINTRTDKVEFELIGNFSLQDESSNEISVICQTGENEFKKHIVGINDETMYVIEDIGGANVNKYKYEVNYLPEMVQPITITSNK
;
A
#
# COMPACT_ATOMS: atom_id res chain seq x y z
N MET A 1 -24.59 -29.78 36.01
CA MET A 1 -23.97 -29.90 34.69
C MET A 1 -24.45 -28.83 33.73
N LYS A 2 -25.73 -28.57 33.55
CA LYS A 2 -26.21 -27.54 32.59
C LYS A 2 -25.70 -26.12 32.90
N ARG A 3 -25.50 -25.77 34.17
CA ARG A 3 -24.97 -24.44 34.58
C ARG A 3 -23.47 -24.28 34.25
N PHE A 4 -22.70 -25.33 34.31
CA PHE A 4 -21.27 -25.33 33.96
C PHE A 4 -21.04 -25.22 32.44
N ILE A 5 -21.91 -25.87 31.66
CA ILE A 5 -21.85 -25.78 30.17
C ILE A 5 -22.10 -24.35 29.73
N GLY A 6 -23.06 -23.62 30.34
CA GLY A 6 -23.32 -22.22 30.03
C GLY A 6 -22.15 -21.30 30.35
N ILE A 7 -21.45 -21.53 31.45
CA ILE A 7 -20.25 -20.73 31.83
C ILE A 7 -19.09 -20.97 30.84
N ILE A 8 -18.85 -22.23 30.46
CA ILE A 8 -17.81 -22.59 29.49
C ILE A 8 -18.10 -21.95 28.12
N LEU A 9 -19.35 -21.99 27.68
CA LEU A 9 -19.75 -21.38 26.41
C LEU A 9 -19.56 -19.86 26.42
N MET A 10 -19.85 -19.20 27.53
CA MET A 10 -19.67 -17.77 27.72
C MET A 10 -18.18 -17.37 27.71
N VAL A 11 -17.31 -18.16 28.32
CA VAL A 11 -15.87 -17.91 28.32
C VAL A 11 -15.26 -18.08 26.93
N VAL A 12 -15.68 -19.09 26.18
CA VAL A 12 -15.19 -19.31 24.79
C VAL A 12 -15.59 -18.15 23.87
N THR A 13 -16.81 -17.59 24.00
CA THR A 13 -17.24 -16.44 23.20
C THR A 13 -16.44 -15.17 23.51
N ILE A 14 -15.98 -14.96 24.72
CA ILE A 14 -15.18 -13.79 25.09
C ILE A 14 -13.79 -13.86 24.45
N PHE A 15 -13.18 -15.05 24.37
CA PHE A 15 -11.86 -15.23 23.76
C PHE A 15 -11.83 -15.01 22.25
N THR A 16 -12.93 -15.26 21.53
CA THR A 16 -12.99 -15.04 20.08
C THR A 16 -13.11 -13.57 19.68
N LEU A 17 -13.60 -12.69 20.57
CA LEU A 17 -13.76 -11.26 20.30
C LEU A 17 -12.45 -10.45 20.44
N VAL A 18 -11.45 -10.97 21.16
CA VAL A 18 -10.20 -10.25 21.40
C VAL A 18 -9.29 -10.28 20.17
N GLY A 19 -9.30 -11.37 19.39
CA GLY A 19 -8.44 -11.51 18.21
C GLY A 19 -8.75 -10.52 17.08
N CYS A 20 -10.03 -10.19 16.85
CA CYS A 20 -10.43 -9.24 15.81
C CYS A 20 -9.95 -7.81 16.11
N ARG A 21 -9.98 -7.40 17.37
CA ARG A 21 -9.54 -6.04 17.77
C ARG A 21 -8.04 -5.81 17.59
N GLU A 22 -7.23 -6.83 17.79
CA GLU A 22 -5.78 -6.72 17.61
C GLU A 22 -5.42 -6.55 16.14
N ALA A 23 -6.00 -7.36 15.25
CA ALA A 23 -5.79 -7.27 13.82
C ALA A 23 -6.21 -5.90 13.25
N GLU A 24 -7.35 -5.38 13.68
CA GLU A 24 -7.83 -4.05 13.28
C GLU A 24 -6.89 -2.94 13.76
N ARG A 25 -6.40 -3.02 14.99
CA ARG A 25 -5.46 -2.04 15.55
C ARG A 25 -4.13 -2.05 14.80
N VAL A 26 -3.60 -3.23 14.50
CA VAL A 26 -2.35 -3.38 13.74
C VAL A 26 -2.53 -2.83 12.34
N SER A 27 -3.60 -3.19 11.64
CA SER A 27 -3.92 -2.69 10.30
C SER A 27 -4.04 -1.16 10.29
N TYR A 28 -4.74 -0.58 11.25
CA TYR A 28 -4.85 0.88 11.39
C TYR A 28 -3.50 1.55 11.60
N ASN A 29 -2.65 1.01 12.47
CA ASN A 29 -1.33 1.57 12.75
C ASN A 29 -0.42 1.51 11.53
N VAL A 30 -0.41 0.39 10.80
CA VAL A 30 0.37 0.24 9.56
C VAL A 30 -0.10 1.24 8.50
N SER A 31 -1.41 1.38 8.30
CA SER A 31 -1.95 2.36 7.37
C SER A 31 -1.59 3.78 7.76
N LYS A 32 -1.67 4.11 9.04
CA LYS A 32 -1.30 5.44 9.55
C LYS A 32 0.18 5.75 9.33
N GLU A 33 1.08 4.80 9.55
CA GLU A 33 2.52 4.98 9.28
C GLU A 33 2.78 5.19 7.78
N ALA A 34 2.06 4.51 6.91
CA ALA A 34 2.12 4.72 5.48
C ALA A 34 1.62 6.11 5.08
N ASP A 35 0.50 6.57 5.64
CA ASP A 35 -0.05 7.90 5.38
C ASP A 35 0.84 9.03 5.92
N ASN A 36 1.62 8.76 6.95
CA ASN A 36 2.65 9.67 7.46
C ASN A 36 3.98 9.63 6.68
N PHE A 37 4.04 8.89 5.58
CA PHE A 37 5.25 8.72 4.75
C PHE A 37 6.44 8.11 5.51
N ASN A 38 6.18 7.27 6.51
CA ASN A 38 7.23 6.60 7.30
C ASN A 38 7.59 5.21 6.77
N VAL A 39 6.86 4.70 5.78
CA VAL A 39 7.04 3.36 5.21
C VAL A 39 7.47 3.48 3.76
N ILE A 40 8.52 2.74 3.40
CA ILE A 40 8.92 2.60 2.00
C ILE A 40 8.07 1.50 1.38
N ARG A 41 7.45 1.83 0.27
CA ARG A 41 6.51 0.99 -0.44
C ARG A 41 6.91 0.82 -1.89
N ARG A 42 6.51 -0.29 -2.44
CA ARG A 42 6.53 -0.55 -3.87
C ARG A 42 5.10 -0.67 -4.37
N LEU A 43 4.76 0.12 -5.36
CA LEU A 43 3.55 -0.02 -6.16
C LEU A 43 3.94 -0.59 -7.51
N ALA A 44 3.33 -1.68 -7.91
CA ALA A 44 3.45 -2.24 -9.25
C ALA A 44 2.08 -2.32 -9.90
N VAL A 45 1.94 -1.78 -11.10
CA VAL A 45 0.75 -1.92 -11.95
C VAL A 45 1.05 -2.93 -13.03
N ILE A 46 0.24 -3.97 -13.10
CA ILE A 46 0.45 -5.15 -13.92
C ILE A 46 -0.68 -5.27 -14.91
N ASN A 47 -0.35 -5.50 -16.18
CA ASN A 47 -1.32 -5.87 -17.20
C ASN A 47 -1.65 -7.36 -17.05
N THR A 48 -2.91 -7.68 -16.72
CA THR A 48 -3.37 -9.05 -16.45
C THR A 48 -3.49 -9.91 -17.70
N ARG A 49 -3.48 -9.28 -18.89
CA ARG A 49 -3.50 -10.02 -20.16
C ARG A 49 -2.11 -10.47 -20.60
N THR A 50 -1.09 -9.67 -20.29
CA THR A 50 0.29 -9.91 -20.76
C THR A 50 1.23 -10.34 -19.64
N ASP A 51 0.78 -10.31 -18.38
CA ASP A 51 1.57 -10.55 -17.16
C ASP A 51 2.80 -9.63 -17.03
N LYS A 52 2.72 -8.44 -17.62
CA LYS A 52 3.82 -7.49 -17.59
C LYS A 52 3.55 -6.33 -16.64
N VAL A 53 4.60 -5.91 -15.95
CA VAL A 53 4.59 -4.67 -15.16
C VAL A 53 4.71 -3.49 -16.11
N GLU A 54 3.70 -2.61 -16.12
CA GLU A 54 3.67 -1.42 -16.96
C GLU A 54 4.15 -0.18 -16.21
N PHE A 55 3.93 -0.14 -14.89
CA PHE A 55 4.33 0.98 -14.04
C PHE A 55 4.81 0.46 -12.69
N GLU A 56 5.90 1.00 -12.21
CA GLU A 56 6.45 0.71 -10.89
C GLU A 56 6.87 2.01 -10.21
N LEU A 57 6.51 2.15 -8.94
CA LEU A 57 6.90 3.26 -8.10
C LEU A 57 7.43 2.73 -6.77
N ILE A 58 8.63 3.14 -6.39
CA ILE A 58 9.27 2.76 -5.14
C ILE A 58 9.60 4.03 -4.35
N GLY A 59 9.13 4.10 -3.13
CA GLY A 59 9.38 5.25 -2.27
C GLY A 59 8.42 5.35 -1.09
N ASN A 60 8.46 6.48 -0.42
CA ASN A 60 7.50 6.81 0.62
C ASN A 60 6.30 7.49 -0.04
N PHE A 61 5.18 6.81 -0.05
CA PHE A 61 3.95 7.35 -0.63
C PHE A 61 2.71 6.93 0.14
N SER A 62 1.70 7.75 0.05
CA SER A 62 0.33 7.47 0.47
C SER A 62 -0.57 7.28 -0.73
N LEU A 63 -1.65 6.53 -0.55
CA LEU A 63 -2.66 6.28 -1.56
C LEU A 63 -3.96 6.97 -1.20
N GLN A 64 -4.61 7.51 -2.23
CA GLN A 64 -5.97 8.02 -2.14
C GLN A 64 -6.81 7.40 -3.25
N ASP A 65 -7.91 6.79 -2.89
CA ASP A 65 -8.90 6.31 -3.85
C ASP A 65 -9.76 7.50 -4.29
N GLU A 66 -9.62 7.92 -5.54
CA GLU A 66 -10.44 9.02 -6.09
C GLU A 66 -11.65 8.50 -6.87
N SER A 67 -11.54 7.32 -7.47
CA SER A 67 -12.63 6.65 -8.17
C SER A 67 -12.35 5.15 -8.32
N SER A 68 -13.35 4.39 -8.80
CA SER A 68 -13.18 2.96 -9.08
C SER A 68 -12.15 2.65 -10.18
N ASN A 69 -11.79 3.65 -10.99
CA ASN A 69 -10.98 3.47 -12.18
C ASN A 69 -9.62 4.18 -12.11
N GLU A 70 -9.27 4.77 -10.99
CA GLU A 70 -7.98 5.43 -10.81
C GLU A 70 -7.53 5.43 -9.35
N ILE A 71 -6.24 5.34 -9.16
CA ILE A 71 -5.58 5.53 -7.87
C ILE A 71 -4.68 6.76 -7.92
N SER A 72 -4.71 7.55 -6.87
CA SER A 72 -3.80 8.66 -6.66
C SER A 72 -2.70 8.27 -5.69
N VAL A 73 -1.47 8.48 -6.11
CA VAL A 73 -0.27 8.21 -5.34
C VAL A 73 0.40 9.54 -4.99
N ILE A 74 0.49 9.85 -3.71
CA ILE A 74 1.13 11.06 -3.22
C ILE A 74 2.50 10.69 -2.67
N CYS A 75 3.56 11.21 -3.28
CA CYS A 75 4.94 10.99 -2.87
C CYS A 75 5.50 12.21 -2.17
N GLN A 76 6.19 12.02 -1.05
CA GLN A 76 6.96 13.07 -0.42
C GLN A 76 8.33 13.18 -1.10
N THR A 77 8.65 14.35 -1.65
CA THR A 77 9.89 14.60 -2.40
C THR A 77 10.87 15.53 -1.67
N GLY A 78 10.42 16.14 -0.59
CA GLY A 78 11.21 17.03 0.26
C GLY A 78 10.46 17.40 1.52
N GLU A 79 11.02 18.25 2.34
CA GLU A 79 10.34 18.82 3.50
C GLU A 79 9.22 19.73 3.00
N ASN A 80 7.95 19.37 3.25
CA ASN A 80 6.76 20.01 2.73
C ASN A 80 6.64 20.06 1.19
N GLU A 81 7.35 19.20 0.47
CA GLU A 81 7.22 19.05 -0.98
C GLU A 81 6.60 17.69 -1.32
N PHE A 82 5.57 17.72 -2.15
CA PHE A 82 4.83 16.52 -2.55
C PHE A 82 4.59 16.49 -4.06
N LYS A 83 4.53 15.28 -4.61
CA LYS A 83 4.11 15.04 -6.00
C LYS A 83 2.96 14.07 -6.02
N LYS A 84 2.00 14.30 -6.89
CA LYS A 84 0.87 13.42 -7.11
C LYS A 84 1.00 12.73 -8.45
N HIS A 85 0.86 11.42 -8.45
CA HIS A 85 0.73 10.57 -9.64
C HIS A 85 -0.68 10.01 -9.67
N ILE A 86 -1.32 10.04 -10.83
CA ILE A 86 -2.63 9.44 -11.05
C ILE A 86 -2.44 8.28 -12.01
N VAL A 87 -2.86 7.10 -11.58
CA VAL A 87 -2.75 5.86 -12.36
C VAL A 87 -4.15 5.38 -12.68
N GLY A 88 -4.47 5.30 -13.97
CA GLY A 88 -5.73 4.74 -14.44
C GLY A 88 -5.75 3.22 -14.30
N ILE A 89 -6.85 2.70 -13.80
CA ILE A 89 -7.11 1.26 -13.63
C ILE A 89 -8.25 0.86 -14.56
N ASN A 90 -8.13 -0.28 -15.20
CA ASN A 90 -9.17 -0.85 -16.05
C ASN A 90 -9.29 -2.37 -15.80
N ASP A 91 -10.19 -3.03 -16.53
CA ASP A 91 -10.47 -4.46 -16.36
C ASP A 91 -9.26 -5.39 -16.69
N GLU A 92 -8.24 -4.85 -17.35
CA GLU A 92 -7.03 -5.58 -17.73
C GLU A 92 -5.81 -5.18 -16.90
N THR A 93 -5.99 -4.32 -15.89
CA THR A 93 -4.91 -3.89 -15.01
C THR A 93 -5.22 -4.24 -13.57
N MET A 94 -4.20 -4.72 -12.86
CA MET A 94 -4.21 -4.87 -11.41
C MET A 94 -3.04 -4.10 -10.82
N TYR A 95 -3.13 -3.73 -9.57
CA TYR A 95 -2.00 -3.18 -8.84
C TYR A 95 -1.70 -3.97 -7.58
N VAL A 96 -0.43 -3.99 -7.23
CA VAL A 96 0.07 -4.61 -6.00
C VAL A 96 0.88 -3.57 -5.24
N ILE A 97 0.66 -3.49 -3.94
CA ILE A 97 1.41 -2.64 -3.04
C ILE A 97 2.09 -3.51 -2.00
N GLU A 98 3.38 -3.32 -1.86
CA GLU A 98 4.22 -4.01 -0.90
C GLU A 98 4.90 -3.00 0.01
N ASP A 99 4.86 -3.23 1.31
CA ASP A 99 5.70 -2.51 2.26
C ASP A 99 7.08 -3.18 2.24
N ILE A 100 8.07 -2.50 1.66
CA ILE A 100 9.42 -3.08 1.52
C ILE A 100 10.17 -3.00 2.84
N GLY A 101 9.79 -2.12 3.73
CA GLY A 101 10.28 -2.02 5.10
C GLY A 101 11.68 -1.48 5.27
N GLY A 102 11.81 -0.67 6.24
CA GLY A 102 12.83 -0.41 7.19
C GLY A 102 14.08 0.19 6.69
N ALA A 103 14.97 0.07 6.42
CA ALA A 103 16.36 0.46 6.66
C ALA A 103 16.78 1.73 5.92
N ASN A 104 17.12 2.76 6.67
CA ASN A 104 18.02 3.87 6.29
C ASN A 104 17.93 4.41 4.84
N VAL A 105 16.73 4.46 4.28
CA VAL A 105 16.52 5.01 2.96
C VAL A 105 16.09 6.47 3.09
N ASN A 106 16.66 7.32 2.25
CA ASN A 106 16.26 8.71 2.18
C ASN A 106 14.76 8.79 1.85
N LYS A 107 13.94 9.28 2.77
CA LYS A 107 12.48 9.36 2.63
C LYS A 107 12.02 10.27 1.47
N TYR A 108 12.91 11.11 0.96
CA TYR A 108 12.63 11.99 -0.18
C TYR A 108 13.04 11.40 -1.53
N LYS A 109 13.66 10.21 -1.52
CA LYS A 109 13.99 9.49 -2.74
C LYS A 109 12.79 8.66 -3.18
N TYR A 110 12.39 8.82 -4.43
CA TYR A 110 11.44 7.91 -5.06
C TYR A 110 11.93 7.54 -6.45
N GLU A 111 11.50 6.40 -6.93
CA GLU A 111 11.81 5.88 -8.25
C GLU A 111 10.50 5.48 -8.93
N VAL A 112 10.32 5.94 -10.16
CA VAL A 112 9.19 5.58 -11.01
C VAL A 112 9.73 4.95 -12.28
N ASN A 113 9.35 3.72 -12.53
CA ASN A 113 9.67 2.99 -13.75
C ASN A 113 8.40 2.88 -14.60
N TYR A 114 8.43 3.45 -15.78
CA TYR A 114 7.38 3.34 -16.77
C TYR A 114 7.87 2.46 -17.91
N LEU A 115 7.27 1.29 -18.10
CA LEU A 115 7.74 0.24 -19.01
C LEU A 115 6.69 -0.17 -20.05
N PRO A 116 6.13 0.76 -20.84
CA PRO A 116 5.24 0.36 -21.92
C PRO A 116 6.05 -0.36 -23.02
N GLU A 117 5.48 -1.38 -23.63
CA GLU A 117 6.16 -2.17 -24.67
C GLU A 117 6.60 -1.37 -25.89
N MET A 118 5.94 -0.24 -26.16
CA MET A 118 6.16 0.56 -27.35
C MET A 118 6.98 1.82 -27.13
N VAL A 119 7.46 2.07 -25.91
CA VAL A 119 8.22 3.28 -25.56
C VAL A 119 9.48 2.87 -24.81
N GLN A 120 10.58 3.59 -25.00
CA GLN A 120 11.81 3.37 -24.24
C GLN A 120 11.55 3.47 -22.73
N PRO A 121 12.08 2.57 -21.92
CA PRO A 121 11.94 2.63 -20.46
C PRO A 121 12.43 3.99 -19.93
N ILE A 122 11.61 4.66 -19.16
CA ILE A 122 11.94 5.93 -18.53
C ILE A 122 11.98 5.72 -17.01
N THR A 123 13.12 5.98 -16.41
CA THR A 123 13.28 6.02 -14.98
C THR A 123 13.41 7.46 -14.51
N ILE A 124 12.51 7.89 -13.64
CA ILE A 124 12.55 9.22 -13.03
C ILE A 124 12.96 9.02 -11.57
N THR A 125 14.12 9.53 -11.20
CA THR A 125 14.65 9.46 -9.85
C THR A 125 14.75 10.86 -9.26
N SER A 126 14.16 11.10 -8.11
CA SER A 126 14.37 12.32 -7.33
C SER A 126 15.37 12.03 -6.21
N ASN A 127 16.48 12.73 -6.24
CA ASN A 127 17.51 12.71 -5.19
C ASN A 127 17.61 14.16 -4.64
N LYS A 128 17.08 14.37 -3.45
CA LYS A 128 17.37 15.57 -2.66
C LYS A 128 18.09 15.21 -1.39
#